data_4553810d179f0f74068d81af1e5f157c
#
_entry.id   4553810d179f0f74068d81af1e5f157c
#
_cell.length_a   1.000
_cell.length_b   1.000
_cell.length_c   1.000
_cell.angle_alpha   90.00
_cell.angle_beta   90.00
_cell.angle_gamma   90.00
#
_symmetry.space_group_name_H-M   'P 1'
#
loop_
_entity.id
_entity.type
_entity.pdbx_description
1 polymer ?
#
loop_
_entity_poly.entity_id
_entity_poly.type
_entity_poly.pdbx_seq_one_letter_code
_entity_poly.pdbx_strand_id
1 'polypeptide(L)'
;MQTKAIMMETTGTQREIWIDWLRVTACFLVMMTHSCEPFYLGGEGSLILTKADAVWVSILNVLPRAAVALFIVASSYLQFPLRYPTGEFFRRRAVRIIWPFLFWTIVYALVWGEPVQNFKDLLLNFNYAAGHLWFVYMLIGLYLVMPLLSPWAEKVEKKELQVYLGIWLFTTIIPLVRQWAGGPAPVIYGPSGIPNAAKYPLWGEASWNTYGLFYYLSGFMGYLLLGLYFRKFVGELSWKKTLLAAVPLFAAGFAICSLGFLRRVWADCGGVFPIEGPVGLAALWEGPWLNDTLGVALMTTGWILLFRKIKDGGRFYEHVLLPVSKASYGMYLCHMLLLASVSAWLRTSLGLGADGVLGIWTTPVQMLATAGLSFAGVALFCVLIRKIPKAGKWIIG
;
A
#
# COMPACT_ATOMS: atom_id res chain seq x y z
N MET A 1 -10.51 46.19 -20.98
CA MET A 1 -11.11 45.60 -19.75
C MET A 1 -11.42 44.10 -19.84
N GLN A 2 -11.45 43.48 -21.00
CA GLN A 2 -11.72 42.02 -21.16
C GLN A 2 -10.51 41.12 -20.90
N THR A 3 -9.27 41.59 -20.97
CA THR A 3 -8.06 40.76 -20.80
C THR A 3 -7.74 40.44 -19.33
N LYS A 4 -8.30 41.16 -18.35
CA LYS A 4 -8.11 40.91 -16.92
C LYS A 4 -9.06 39.85 -16.36
N ALA A 5 -10.19 39.58 -17.00
CA ALA A 5 -11.16 38.58 -16.58
C ALA A 5 -10.73 37.16 -16.93
N ILE A 6 -9.96 36.99 -18.04
CA ILE A 6 -9.49 35.67 -18.49
C ILE A 6 -8.31 35.14 -17.65
N MET A 7 -7.59 35.98 -16.94
CA MET A 7 -6.47 35.57 -16.06
C MET A 7 -6.87 35.16 -14.65
N MET A 8 -8.12 35.33 -14.24
CA MET A 8 -8.61 34.97 -12.90
C MET A 8 -9.26 33.58 -12.77
N GLU A 9 -9.49 32.84 -13.89
CA GLU A 9 -10.12 31.52 -13.87
C GLU A 9 -9.16 30.34 -13.81
N THR A 10 -7.85 30.53 -13.73
CA THR A 10 -6.86 29.42 -13.84
C THR A 10 -6.13 29.03 -12.55
N THR A 11 -6.54 29.49 -11.36
CA THR A 11 -5.80 29.16 -10.12
C THR A 11 -6.63 28.66 -8.94
N GLY A 12 -7.82 28.15 -9.12
CA GLY A 12 -8.69 27.70 -8.02
C GLY A 12 -9.17 26.26 -8.13
N THR A 13 -8.29 25.26 -8.33
CA THR A 13 -8.72 23.89 -8.05
C THR A 13 -8.90 23.74 -6.54
N GLN A 14 -10.16 23.75 -6.12
CA GLN A 14 -10.53 23.49 -4.73
C GLN A 14 -9.85 22.19 -4.26
N ARG A 15 -9.19 22.27 -3.10
CA ARG A 15 -8.46 21.13 -2.54
C ARG A 15 -9.44 20.04 -2.15
N GLU A 16 -9.18 18.81 -2.58
CA GLU A 16 -9.98 17.63 -2.27
C GLU A 16 -9.67 17.14 -0.84
N ILE A 17 -10.46 17.60 0.14
CA ILE A 17 -10.28 17.33 1.58
C ILE A 17 -10.26 15.82 1.85
N TRP A 18 -11.15 15.06 1.22
CA TRP A 18 -11.22 13.62 1.40
C TRP A 18 -9.94 12.88 1.00
N ILE A 19 -9.17 13.40 0.01
CA ILE A 19 -7.88 12.81 -0.37
C ILE A 19 -6.82 13.03 0.70
N ASP A 20 -6.85 14.15 1.42
CA ASP A 20 -5.94 14.37 2.53
C ASP A 20 -6.22 13.41 3.67
N TRP A 21 -7.49 13.18 4.02
CA TRP A 21 -7.91 12.17 4.97
C TRP A 21 -7.46 10.77 4.54
N LEU A 22 -7.72 10.42 3.29
CA LEU A 22 -7.32 9.13 2.72
C LEU A 22 -5.80 8.91 2.81
N ARG A 23 -4.99 9.91 2.49
CA ARG A 23 -3.52 9.81 2.58
C ARG A 23 -3.01 9.61 4.00
N VAL A 24 -3.55 10.37 4.95
CA VAL A 24 -3.18 10.25 6.36
C VAL A 24 -3.56 8.87 6.90
N THR A 25 -4.77 8.41 6.58
CA THR A 25 -5.21 7.07 6.93
C THR A 25 -4.34 6.00 6.27
N ALA A 26 -4.02 6.13 4.97
CA ALA A 26 -3.16 5.18 4.28
C ALA A 26 -1.74 5.10 4.91
N CYS A 27 -1.17 6.23 5.37
CA CYS A 27 0.08 6.22 6.12
C CYS A 27 -0.03 5.44 7.43
N PHE A 28 -1.10 5.65 8.19
CA PHE A 28 -1.35 4.88 9.41
C PHE A 28 -1.50 3.38 9.11
N LEU A 29 -2.25 3.04 8.07
CA LEU A 29 -2.46 1.66 7.64
C LEU A 29 -1.15 0.98 7.22
N VAL A 30 -0.22 1.67 6.54
CA VAL A 30 1.12 1.12 6.25
C VAL A 30 1.86 0.75 7.54
N MET A 31 1.87 1.64 8.54
CA MET A 31 2.53 1.36 9.81
C MET A 31 1.85 0.23 10.57
N MET A 32 0.53 0.12 10.47
CA MET A 32 -0.24 -0.98 11.03
C MET A 32 0.11 -2.32 10.36
N THR A 33 0.31 -2.37 9.04
CA THR A 33 0.80 -3.56 8.35
C THR A 33 2.10 -4.05 8.96
N HIS A 34 3.10 -3.17 9.02
CA HIS A 34 4.43 -3.53 9.53
C HIS A 34 4.47 -3.78 11.05
N SER A 35 3.52 -3.23 11.82
CA SER A 35 3.39 -3.55 13.24
C SER A 35 2.88 -4.97 13.49
N CYS A 36 2.22 -5.60 12.51
CA CYS A 36 1.73 -6.97 12.59
C CYS A 36 2.78 -8.00 12.18
N GLU A 37 3.77 -7.62 11.37
CA GLU A 37 4.77 -8.54 10.83
C GLU A 37 5.54 -9.35 11.90
N PRO A 38 5.99 -8.77 13.03
CA PRO A 38 6.70 -9.54 14.06
C PRO A 38 5.90 -10.68 14.69
N PHE A 39 4.60 -10.75 14.46
CA PHE A 39 3.72 -11.79 15.01
C PHE A 39 3.47 -12.97 14.08
N TYR A 40 3.99 -12.95 12.85
CA TYR A 40 3.92 -14.06 11.91
C TYR A 40 5.17 -14.20 11.03
N LEU A 41 6.00 -13.13 10.92
CA LEU A 41 7.31 -13.17 10.31
C LEU A 41 8.35 -13.28 11.42
N GLY A 42 8.95 -14.44 11.61
CA GLY A 42 10.08 -14.60 12.51
C GLY A 42 11.36 -13.96 11.92
N GLY A 43 12.35 -13.64 12.75
CA GLY A 43 13.62 -13.03 12.32
C GLY A 43 14.38 -13.87 11.30
N GLU A 44 14.40 -15.19 11.46
CA GLU A 44 15.07 -16.15 10.57
C GLU A 44 14.09 -17.05 9.80
N GLY A 45 12.80 -16.92 10.07
CA GLY A 45 11.76 -17.75 9.45
C GLY A 45 10.36 -17.24 9.74
N SER A 46 9.37 -17.98 9.25
CA SER A 46 7.95 -17.71 9.49
C SER A 46 7.55 -18.30 10.85
N LEU A 47 6.87 -17.52 11.68
CA LEU A 47 6.48 -17.90 13.03
C LEU A 47 5.08 -17.39 13.38
N ILE A 48 4.21 -18.32 13.84
CA ILE A 48 2.97 -18.00 14.56
C ILE A 48 2.94 -18.84 15.83
N LEU A 49 2.96 -18.20 17.01
CA LEU A 49 3.09 -18.86 18.29
C LEU A 49 1.79 -19.53 18.76
N THR A 50 0.67 -18.87 18.56
CA THR A 50 -0.63 -19.34 19.05
C THR A 50 -1.74 -19.17 18.01
N LYS A 51 -2.83 -19.93 18.19
CA LYS A 51 -4.08 -19.75 17.42
C LYS A 51 -4.62 -18.32 17.51
N ALA A 52 -4.50 -17.70 18.68
CA ALA A 52 -4.94 -16.34 18.91
C ALA A 52 -4.12 -15.33 18.08
N ASP A 53 -2.82 -15.53 17.96
CA ASP A 53 -1.95 -14.67 17.14
C ASP A 53 -2.35 -14.76 15.66
N ALA A 54 -2.63 -15.96 15.14
CA ALA A 54 -3.11 -16.14 13.78
C ALA A 54 -4.41 -15.35 13.52
N VAL A 55 -5.36 -15.39 14.47
CA VAL A 55 -6.64 -14.68 14.36
C VAL A 55 -6.42 -13.16 14.43
N TRP A 56 -5.61 -12.67 15.37
CA TRP A 56 -5.36 -11.24 15.50
C TRP A 56 -4.57 -10.68 14.30
N VAL A 57 -3.57 -11.40 13.81
CA VAL A 57 -2.87 -11.05 12.56
C VAL A 57 -3.87 -10.99 11.41
N SER A 58 -4.74 -12.00 11.28
CA SER A 58 -5.77 -12.03 10.24
C SER A 58 -6.70 -10.81 10.27
N ILE A 59 -7.12 -10.36 11.45
CA ILE A 59 -8.03 -9.21 11.59
C ILE A 59 -7.27 -7.90 11.38
N LEU A 60 -6.19 -7.68 12.10
CA LEU A 60 -5.51 -6.39 12.17
C LEU A 60 -4.60 -6.13 10.96
N ASN A 61 -4.06 -7.16 10.31
CA ASN A 61 -3.22 -6.98 9.13
C ASN A 61 -4.02 -6.94 7.82
N VAL A 62 -5.24 -7.49 7.78
CA VAL A 62 -6.09 -7.38 6.58
C VAL A 62 -6.63 -5.96 6.39
N LEU A 63 -7.02 -5.28 7.48
CA LEU A 63 -7.53 -3.91 7.43
C LEU A 63 -6.62 -2.95 6.64
N PRO A 64 -5.30 -2.94 6.86
CA PRO A 64 -4.38 -2.02 6.20
C PRO A 64 -3.95 -2.43 4.78
N ARG A 65 -4.26 -3.63 4.29
CA ARG A 65 -3.77 -4.09 2.96
C ARG A 65 -4.22 -3.22 1.79
N ALA A 66 -5.26 -2.42 1.94
CA ALA A 66 -5.67 -1.43 0.95
C ALA A 66 -4.75 -0.18 0.87
N ALA A 67 -3.83 0.03 1.81
CA ALA A 67 -3.04 1.26 1.93
C ALA A 67 -2.31 1.66 0.65
N VAL A 68 -1.58 0.73 0.04
CA VAL A 68 -0.84 0.95 -1.22
C VAL A 68 -1.79 1.34 -2.35
N ALA A 69 -2.87 0.59 -2.51
CA ALA A 69 -3.89 0.85 -3.53
C ALA A 69 -4.55 2.23 -3.35
N LEU A 70 -4.81 2.64 -2.10
CA LEU A 70 -5.35 3.97 -1.79
C LEU A 70 -4.40 5.09 -2.23
N PHE A 71 -3.08 4.95 -2.02
CA PHE A 71 -2.11 5.93 -2.52
C PHE A 71 -2.10 6.04 -4.05
N ILE A 72 -2.21 4.90 -4.76
CA ILE A 72 -2.25 4.89 -6.22
C ILE A 72 -3.52 5.58 -6.72
N VAL A 73 -4.69 5.24 -6.17
CA VAL A 73 -5.96 5.84 -6.53
C VAL A 73 -5.97 7.35 -6.25
N ALA A 74 -5.46 7.78 -5.09
CA ALA A 74 -5.31 9.21 -4.77
C ALA A 74 -4.40 9.93 -5.77
N SER A 75 -3.29 9.29 -6.16
CA SER A 75 -2.35 9.83 -7.15
C SER A 75 -3.00 9.93 -8.53
N SER A 76 -3.70 8.89 -8.97
CA SER A 76 -4.45 8.86 -10.22
C SER A 76 -5.55 9.94 -10.23
N TYR A 77 -6.40 9.97 -9.23
CA TYR A 77 -7.50 10.92 -9.13
C TYR A 77 -7.04 12.38 -9.27
N LEU A 78 -5.90 12.72 -8.69
CA LEU A 78 -5.37 14.09 -8.73
C LEU A 78 -4.65 14.43 -10.03
N GLN A 79 -4.05 13.47 -10.72
CA GLN A 79 -3.04 13.72 -11.75
C GLN A 79 -3.33 13.10 -13.10
N PHE A 80 -4.28 12.18 -13.21
CA PHE A 80 -4.56 11.44 -14.44
C PHE A 80 -5.96 11.77 -14.96
N PRO A 81 -6.13 12.20 -16.22
CA PRO A 81 -5.08 12.50 -17.21
C PRO A 81 -4.21 13.70 -16.81
N LEU A 82 -3.02 13.81 -17.43
CA LEU A 82 -2.04 14.84 -17.06
C LEU A 82 -2.57 16.25 -17.34
N ARG A 83 -2.27 17.16 -16.42
CA ARG A 83 -2.63 18.60 -16.54
C ARG A 83 -1.46 19.46 -17.08
N TYR A 84 -0.29 18.86 -17.21
CA TYR A 84 0.95 19.51 -17.62
C TYR A 84 1.63 18.73 -18.72
N PRO A 85 2.44 19.39 -19.57
CA PRO A 85 3.31 18.70 -20.53
C PRO A 85 4.19 17.67 -19.83
N THR A 86 4.51 16.59 -20.52
CA THR A 86 5.25 15.42 -19.99
C THR A 86 6.56 15.82 -19.29
N GLY A 87 7.35 16.72 -19.87
CA GLY A 87 8.61 17.17 -19.28
C GLY A 87 8.42 17.90 -17.94
N GLU A 88 7.41 18.75 -17.84
CA GLU A 88 7.08 19.44 -16.58
C GLU A 88 6.53 18.47 -15.53
N PHE A 89 5.73 17.50 -15.95
CA PHE A 89 5.25 16.43 -15.07
C PHE A 89 6.44 15.66 -14.48
N PHE A 90 7.38 15.19 -15.28
CA PHE A 90 8.55 14.46 -14.80
C PHE A 90 9.46 15.31 -13.90
N ARG A 91 9.73 16.56 -14.27
CA ARG A 91 10.50 17.49 -13.43
C ARG A 91 9.90 17.62 -12.03
N ARG A 92 8.56 17.77 -11.93
CA ARG A 92 7.86 17.87 -10.64
C ARG A 92 7.93 16.58 -9.85
N ARG A 93 7.89 15.39 -10.52
CA ARG A 93 8.00 14.08 -9.86
C ARG A 93 9.42 13.82 -9.40
N ALA A 94 10.43 14.14 -10.22
CA ALA A 94 11.82 14.00 -9.80
C ALA A 94 12.10 14.73 -8.48
N VAL A 95 11.70 15.98 -8.37
CA VAL A 95 11.93 16.78 -7.16
C VAL A 95 11.16 16.24 -5.94
N ARG A 96 9.93 15.78 -6.12
CA ARG A 96 9.05 15.40 -5.00
C ARG A 96 9.16 13.94 -4.58
N ILE A 97 9.62 13.08 -5.47
CA ILE A 97 9.63 11.63 -5.27
C ILE A 97 11.06 11.10 -5.27
N ILE A 98 11.82 11.35 -6.35
CA ILE A 98 13.12 10.70 -6.54
C ILE A 98 14.15 11.22 -5.53
N TRP A 99 14.26 12.53 -5.31
CA TRP A 99 15.26 13.04 -4.38
C TRP A 99 15.05 12.61 -2.93
N PRO A 100 13.84 12.71 -2.33
CA PRO A 100 13.63 12.17 -0.99
C PRO A 100 13.85 10.66 -0.94
N PHE A 101 13.47 9.92 -1.98
CA PHE A 101 13.71 8.48 -2.06
C PHE A 101 15.21 8.14 -2.02
N LEU A 102 16.04 8.81 -2.82
CA LEU A 102 17.49 8.62 -2.80
C LEU A 102 18.10 8.97 -1.45
N PHE A 103 17.67 10.08 -0.85
CA PHE A 103 18.10 10.48 0.49
C PHE A 103 17.84 9.38 1.52
N TRP A 104 16.62 8.87 1.60
CA TRP A 104 16.26 7.85 2.59
C TRP A 104 16.90 6.50 2.27
N THR A 105 17.09 6.15 1.02
CA THR A 105 17.85 4.95 0.62
C THR A 105 19.27 4.98 1.20
N ILE A 106 19.94 6.13 1.09
CA ILE A 106 21.29 6.31 1.67
C ILE A 106 21.23 6.23 3.21
N VAL A 107 20.23 6.85 3.85
CA VAL A 107 20.07 6.77 5.31
C VAL A 107 19.92 5.33 5.77
N TYR A 108 19.08 4.53 5.11
CA TYR A 108 18.91 3.11 5.44
C TYR A 108 20.19 2.30 5.22
N ALA A 109 20.92 2.58 4.15
CA ALA A 109 22.20 1.91 3.89
C ALA A 109 23.26 2.21 4.97
N LEU A 110 23.18 3.40 5.61
CA LEU A 110 24.08 3.79 6.70
C LEU A 110 23.69 3.19 8.06
N VAL A 111 22.38 3.04 8.29
CA VAL A 111 21.85 2.73 9.63
C VAL A 111 21.58 1.23 9.82
N TRP A 112 21.21 0.50 8.74
CA TRP A 112 20.83 -0.91 8.82
C TRP A 112 21.89 -1.84 8.24
N GLY A 113 22.19 -2.91 9.02
CA GLY A 113 23.08 -4.00 8.60
C GLY A 113 24.54 -3.55 8.47
N GLU A 114 25.19 -4.01 7.40
CA GLU A 114 26.62 -3.77 7.12
C GLU A 114 26.80 -2.59 6.14
N PRO A 115 27.10 -1.36 6.58
CA PRO A 115 27.10 -0.17 5.72
C PRO A 115 27.97 -0.30 4.47
N VAL A 116 29.16 -0.87 4.58
CA VAL A 116 30.09 -1.03 3.45
C VAL A 116 29.49 -1.94 2.37
N GLN A 117 28.87 -3.06 2.78
CA GLN A 117 28.23 -3.96 1.84
C GLN A 117 26.99 -3.32 1.24
N ASN A 118 26.16 -2.67 2.07
CA ASN A 118 24.97 -1.95 1.59
C ASN A 118 25.32 -0.93 0.51
N PHE A 119 26.39 -0.15 0.67
CA PHE A 119 26.82 0.81 -0.36
C PHE A 119 27.27 0.16 -1.66
N LYS A 120 27.92 -1.00 -1.62
CA LYS A 120 28.25 -1.77 -2.83
C LYS A 120 26.97 -2.24 -3.53
N ASP A 121 26.02 -2.73 -2.76
CA ASP A 121 24.77 -3.28 -3.29
C ASP A 121 23.83 -2.21 -3.84
N LEU A 122 23.94 -0.95 -3.41
CA LEU A 122 23.20 0.19 -3.99
C LEU A 122 23.45 0.40 -5.48
N LEU A 123 24.59 -0.08 -6.02
CA LEU A 123 24.84 -0.05 -7.46
C LEU A 123 23.86 -0.93 -8.23
N LEU A 124 23.33 -1.97 -7.61
CA LEU A 124 22.41 -2.93 -8.19
C LEU A 124 20.95 -2.67 -7.79
N ASN A 125 20.74 -2.17 -6.57
CA ASN A 125 19.40 -1.98 -6.03
C ASN A 125 19.37 -0.86 -4.98
N PHE A 126 18.76 0.27 -5.30
CA PHE A 126 18.65 1.41 -4.41
C PHE A 126 17.82 1.18 -3.14
N ASN A 127 17.03 0.12 -3.05
CA ASN A 127 16.30 -0.25 -1.84
C ASN A 127 16.85 -1.48 -1.13
N TYR A 128 18.07 -1.92 -1.45
CA TYR A 128 18.64 -3.16 -0.91
C TYR A 128 18.55 -3.24 0.62
N ALA A 129 18.94 -2.19 1.32
CA ALA A 129 18.87 -2.12 2.78
C ALA A 129 17.45 -1.85 3.33
N ALA A 130 16.46 -1.59 2.50
CA ALA A 130 15.12 -1.19 2.92
C ALA A 130 14.04 -1.66 1.95
N GLY A 131 13.73 -2.96 1.98
CA GLY A 131 12.79 -3.61 1.07
C GLY A 131 11.39 -2.98 1.01
N HIS A 132 10.94 -2.34 2.11
CA HIS A 132 9.66 -1.63 2.14
C HIS A 132 9.57 -0.45 1.15
N LEU A 133 10.69 0.05 0.62
CA LEU A 133 10.73 1.11 -0.40
C LEU A 133 10.35 0.62 -1.81
N TRP A 134 10.04 -0.66 -2.00
CA TRP A 134 9.59 -1.23 -3.28
C TRP A 134 8.45 -0.46 -3.94
N PHE A 135 7.56 0.12 -3.13
CA PHE A 135 6.42 0.92 -3.61
C PHE A 135 6.85 2.12 -4.44
N VAL A 136 8.00 2.74 -4.15
CA VAL A 136 8.49 3.90 -4.92
C VAL A 136 8.87 3.48 -6.33
N TYR A 137 9.50 2.33 -6.51
CA TYR A 137 9.81 1.80 -7.85
C TYR A 137 8.54 1.55 -8.66
N MET A 138 7.56 0.90 -8.04
CA MET A 138 6.25 0.67 -8.66
C MET A 138 5.56 2.00 -9.03
N LEU A 139 5.58 2.99 -8.12
CA LEU A 139 5.00 4.31 -8.36
C LEU A 139 5.69 5.06 -9.50
N ILE A 140 7.02 4.99 -9.59
CA ILE A 140 7.79 5.55 -10.71
C ILE A 140 7.35 4.88 -12.01
N GLY A 141 7.23 3.54 -12.03
CA GLY A 141 6.74 2.79 -13.19
C GLY A 141 5.37 3.29 -13.66
N LEU A 142 4.42 3.50 -12.76
CA LEU A 142 3.12 4.09 -13.10
C LEU A 142 3.25 5.51 -13.65
N TYR A 143 4.12 6.35 -13.09
CA TYR A 143 4.37 7.70 -13.61
C TYR A 143 4.99 7.72 -14.99
N LEU A 144 5.79 6.72 -15.35
CA LEU A 144 6.31 6.58 -16.72
C LEU A 144 5.21 6.23 -17.73
N VAL A 145 4.20 5.47 -17.31
CA VAL A 145 3.08 5.06 -18.17
C VAL A 145 2.00 6.15 -18.29
N MET A 146 1.79 6.97 -17.24
CA MET A 146 0.72 7.99 -17.23
C MET A 146 0.75 8.95 -18.42
N PRO A 147 1.89 9.51 -18.88
CA PRO A 147 1.92 10.37 -20.08
C PRO A 147 1.47 9.65 -21.35
N LEU A 148 1.84 8.37 -21.50
CA LEU A 148 1.49 7.55 -22.67
C LEU A 148 -0.01 7.32 -22.75
N LEU A 149 -0.66 7.05 -21.61
CA LEU A 149 -2.09 6.79 -21.52
C LEU A 149 -2.94 8.08 -21.44
N SER A 150 -2.34 9.23 -21.15
CA SER A 150 -3.07 10.47 -20.89
C SER A 150 -3.98 10.92 -22.04
N PRO A 151 -3.57 10.87 -23.33
CA PRO A 151 -4.44 11.25 -24.45
C PRO A 151 -5.66 10.34 -24.58
N TRP A 152 -5.52 9.04 -24.30
CA TRP A 152 -6.64 8.12 -24.23
C TRP A 152 -7.54 8.40 -23.04
N ALA A 153 -6.95 8.60 -21.85
CA ALA A 153 -7.68 8.88 -20.61
C ALA A 153 -8.52 10.15 -20.65
N GLU A 154 -8.12 11.15 -21.46
CA GLU A 154 -8.91 12.36 -21.71
C GLU A 154 -10.20 12.06 -22.47
N LYS A 155 -10.12 11.18 -23.47
CA LYS A 155 -11.22 10.89 -24.41
C LYS A 155 -12.05 9.68 -24.02
N VAL A 156 -11.53 8.77 -23.18
CA VAL A 156 -12.16 7.50 -22.83
C VAL A 156 -13.59 7.69 -22.33
N GLU A 157 -14.51 6.91 -22.88
CA GLU A 157 -15.91 6.86 -22.48
C GLU A 157 -16.11 5.95 -21.25
N LYS A 158 -17.24 6.16 -20.56
CA LYS A 158 -17.59 5.39 -19.36
C LYS A 158 -17.63 3.89 -19.61
N LYS A 159 -18.30 3.46 -20.69
CA LYS A 159 -18.45 2.03 -21.02
C LYS A 159 -17.10 1.40 -21.34
N GLU A 160 -16.27 2.07 -22.13
CA GLU A 160 -14.94 1.60 -22.48
C GLU A 160 -14.07 1.41 -21.22
N LEU A 161 -14.01 2.42 -20.35
CA LEU A 161 -13.25 2.31 -19.10
C LEU A 161 -13.80 1.21 -18.17
N GLN A 162 -15.13 0.98 -18.18
CA GLN A 162 -15.74 -0.12 -17.42
C GLN A 162 -15.32 -1.50 -17.96
N VAL A 163 -15.11 -1.65 -19.26
CA VAL A 163 -14.58 -2.90 -19.85
C VAL A 163 -13.17 -3.16 -19.34
N TYR A 164 -12.27 -2.18 -19.40
CA TYR A 164 -10.90 -2.34 -18.89
C TYR A 164 -10.86 -2.60 -17.37
N LEU A 165 -11.71 -1.92 -16.59
CA LEU A 165 -11.85 -2.21 -15.16
C LEU A 165 -12.42 -3.61 -14.91
N GLY A 166 -13.33 -4.10 -15.76
CA GLY A 166 -13.86 -5.47 -15.68
C GLY A 166 -12.78 -6.52 -15.95
N ILE A 167 -11.96 -6.31 -16.99
CA ILE A 167 -10.81 -7.17 -17.28
C ILE A 167 -9.82 -7.16 -16.12
N TRP A 168 -9.46 -5.99 -15.61
CA TRP A 168 -8.60 -5.89 -14.44
C TRP A 168 -9.17 -6.61 -13.21
N LEU A 169 -10.46 -6.39 -12.92
CA LEU A 169 -11.11 -7.05 -11.79
C LEU A 169 -11.08 -8.58 -11.94
N PHE A 170 -11.26 -9.07 -13.16
CA PHE A 170 -11.10 -10.48 -13.47
C PHE A 170 -9.67 -10.97 -13.18
N THR A 171 -8.63 -10.19 -13.53
CA THR A 171 -7.24 -10.57 -13.21
C THR A 171 -7.00 -10.74 -11.71
N THR A 172 -7.70 -9.97 -10.86
CA THR A 172 -7.57 -10.07 -9.41
C THR A 172 -8.14 -11.38 -8.83
N ILE A 173 -8.94 -12.12 -9.61
CA ILE A 173 -9.48 -13.42 -9.25
C ILE A 173 -8.47 -14.54 -9.59
N ILE A 174 -7.58 -14.33 -10.55
CA ILE A 174 -6.63 -15.35 -11.03
C ILE A 174 -5.80 -15.97 -9.88
N PRO A 175 -5.23 -15.20 -8.94
CA PRO A 175 -4.51 -15.77 -7.81
C PRO A 175 -5.36 -16.70 -6.94
N LEU A 176 -6.65 -16.39 -6.76
CA LEU A 176 -7.59 -17.23 -6.01
C LEU A 176 -7.91 -18.52 -6.76
N VAL A 177 -8.14 -18.44 -8.06
CA VAL A 177 -8.43 -19.60 -8.92
C VAL A 177 -7.22 -20.53 -8.97
N ARG A 178 -6.01 -19.98 -9.14
CA ARG A 178 -4.76 -20.77 -9.12
C ARG A 178 -4.61 -21.54 -7.81
N GLN A 179 -4.83 -20.85 -6.70
CA GLN A 179 -4.74 -21.44 -5.38
C GLN A 179 -5.76 -22.58 -5.19
N TRP A 180 -6.98 -22.36 -5.69
CA TRP A 180 -8.05 -23.35 -5.60
C TRP A 180 -7.83 -24.55 -6.53
N ALA A 181 -7.30 -24.32 -7.73
CA ALA A 181 -6.96 -25.36 -8.70
C ALA A 181 -5.68 -26.17 -8.34
N GLY A 182 -5.07 -25.89 -7.19
CA GLY A 182 -3.86 -26.59 -6.75
C GLY A 182 -2.58 -26.13 -7.43
N GLY A 183 -2.61 -24.96 -8.07
CA GLY A 183 -1.41 -24.28 -8.56
C GLY A 183 -0.54 -23.78 -7.40
N PRO A 184 0.79 -23.65 -7.59
CA PRO A 184 1.63 -23.03 -6.58
C PRO A 184 1.15 -21.58 -6.34
N ALA A 185 1.17 -21.17 -5.07
CA ALA A 185 0.97 -19.76 -4.77
C ALA A 185 2.07 -18.94 -5.47
N PRO A 186 1.78 -17.71 -5.93
CA PRO A 186 2.82 -16.85 -6.44
C PRO A 186 3.90 -16.70 -5.38
N VAL A 187 5.11 -17.13 -5.69
CA VAL A 187 6.28 -16.93 -4.81
C VAL A 187 6.71 -15.49 -5.00
N ILE A 188 6.43 -14.66 -4.02
CA ILE A 188 6.69 -13.22 -4.11
C ILE A 188 8.09 -12.86 -3.64
N TYR A 189 8.63 -13.65 -2.73
CA TYR A 189 9.94 -13.44 -2.13
C TYR A 189 10.64 -14.80 -1.92
N GLY A 190 11.63 -15.10 -2.73
CA GLY A 190 12.52 -16.24 -2.50
C GLY A 190 13.76 -16.15 -3.37
N PRO A 191 14.94 -16.48 -2.84
CA PRO A 191 16.21 -16.44 -3.59
C PRO A 191 16.23 -17.41 -4.78
N SER A 192 15.34 -18.36 -4.84
CA SER A 192 15.19 -19.31 -5.95
C SER A 192 13.96 -19.07 -6.81
N GLY A 193 13.31 -17.92 -6.70
CA GLY A 193 12.10 -17.41 -7.34
C GLY A 193 11.64 -17.92 -8.70
N ILE A 194 12.02 -19.13 -9.08
CA ILE A 194 11.42 -19.83 -10.21
C ILE A 194 10.17 -20.50 -9.66
N PRO A 195 8.95 -20.00 -9.95
CA PRO A 195 7.75 -20.73 -9.66
C PRO A 195 7.87 -22.07 -10.34
N ASN A 196 7.68 -23.17 -9.62
CA ASN A 196 7.44 -24.43 -10.27
C ASN A 196 6.35 -24.21 -11.32
N ALA A 197 6.62 -24.57 -12.56
CA ALA A 197 5.68 -24.42 -13.65
C ALA A 197 4.30 -24.91 -13.16
N ALA A 198 3.29 -24.05 -13.26
CA ALA A 198 1.96 -24.41 -12.83
C ALA A 198 1.55 -25.71 -13.53
N LYS A 199 1.02 -26.66 -12.79
CA LYS A 199 0.56 -27.93 -13.36
C LYS A 199 -0.45 -27.70 -14.51
N TYR A 200 -1.17 -26.59 -14.39
CA TYR A 200 -2.13 -26.12 -15.39
C TYR A 200 -1.88 -24.62 -15.61
N PRO A 201 -1.19 -24.23 -16.70
CA PRO A 201 -1.00 -22.80 -17.02
C PRO A 201 -2.33 -22.19 -17.43
N LEU A 202 -2.83 -21.25 -16.63
CA LEU A 202 -4.08 -20.55 -16.89
C LEU A 202 -3.83 -19.41 -17.91
N TRP A 203 -4.57 -19.43 -19.02
CA TRP A 203 -4.54 -18.34 -20.02
C TRP A 203 -3.13 -17.95 -20.50
N GLY A 204 -2.25 -18.92 -20.74
CA GLY A 204 -0.89 -18.67 -21.20
C GLY A 204 0.07 -18.23 -20.10
N GLU A 205 -0.20 -18.61 -18.85
CA GLU A 205 0.71 -18.37 -17.74
C GLU A 205 2.09 -18.97 -17.99
N ALA A 206 3.13 -18.24 -17.60
CA ALA A 206 4.53 -18.66 -17.67
C ALA A 206 5.27 -18.25 -16.38
N SER A 207 6.46 -18.80 -16.15
CA SER A 207 7.27 -18.47 -14.96
C SER A 207 7.56 -16.97 -14.79
N TRP A 208 7.68 -16.24 -15.89
CA TRP A 208 7.90 -14.79 -15.94
C TRP A 208 6.61 -13.98 -15.99
N ASN A 209 5.44 -14.61 -16.18
CA ASN A 209 4.16 -13.96 -16.36
C ASN A 209 3.02 -14.77 -15.72
N THR A 210 2.66 -14.43 -14.52
CA THR A 210 1.62 -15.11 -13.73
C THR A 210 0.20 -14.77 -14.14
N TYR A 211 0.00 -13.79 -15.01
CA TYR A 211 -1.30 -13.34 -15.52
C TYR A 211 -1.57 -13.73 -16.98
N GLY A 212 -0.62 -14.41 -17.63
CA GLY A 212 -0.75 -14.85 -19.01
C GLY A 212 -1.11 -13.71 -19.96
N LEU A 213 -2.15 -13.90 -20.75
CA LEU A 213 -2.61 -12.89 -21.72
C LEU A 213 -3.07 -11.56 -21.08
N PHE A 214 -3.39 -11.55 -19.79
CA PHE A 214 -3.89 -10.35 -19.09
C PHE A 214 -2.76 -9.52 -18.42
N TYR A 215 -1.51 -9.87 -18.62
CA TYR A 215 -0.35 -9.27 -17.96
C TYR A 215 -0.38 -7.74 -17.93
N TYR A 216 -0.61 -7.10 -19.07
CA TYR A 216 -0.59 -5.63 -19.19
C TYR A 216 -1.76 -4.91 -18.54
N LEU A 217 -2.83 -5.62 -18.23
CA LEU A 217 -4.03 -5.06 -17.57
C LEU A 217 -4.18 -5.53 -16.13
N SER A 218 -3.20 -6.22 -15.59
CA SER A 218 -3.18 -6.74 -14.22
C SER A 218 -2.52 -5.79 -13.23
N GLY A 219 -2.52 -6.16 -11.96
CA GLY A 219 -1.76 -5.49 -10.91
C GLY A 219 -2.18 -4.03 -10.67
N PHE A 220 -1.19 -3.18 -10.47
CA PHE A 220 -1.40 -1.79 -10.04
C PHE A 220 -2.00 -0.87 -11.11
N MET A 221 -1.95 -1.26 -12.39
CA MET A 221 -2.57 -0.53 -13.48
C MET A 221 -4.07 -0.33 -13.25
N GLY A 222 -4.74 -1.34 -12.72
CA GLY A 222 -6.17 -1.24 -12.45
C GLY A 222 -6.53 -0.18 -11.41
N TYR A 223 -5.70 0.05 -10.40
CA TYR A 223 -5.92 1.13 -9.44
C TYR A 223 -5.71 2.52 -10.07
N LEU A 224 -4.81 2.64 -11.05
CA LEU A 224 -4.69 3.85 -11.85
C LEU A 224 -6.00 4.13 -12.62
N LEU A 225 -6.54 3.11 -13.28
CA LEU A 225 -7.81 3.21 -14.01
C LEU A 225 -9.00 3.43 -13.07
N LEU A 226 -9.00 2.83 -11.89
CA LEU A 226 -10.03 3.02 -10.87
C LEU A 226 -10.07 4.49 -10.38
N GLY A 227 -8.90 5.09 -10.14
CA GLY A 227 -8.80 6.51 -9.79
C GLY A 227 -9.37 7.43 -10.88
N LEU A 228 -9.05 7.14 -12.14
CA LEU A 228 -9.61 7.83 -13.30
C LEU A 228 -11.15 7.70 -13.36
N TYR A 229 -11.66 6.48 -13.14
CA TYR A 229 -13.11 6.21 -13.15
C TYR A 229 -13.84 7.02 -12.08
N PHE A 230 -13.32 7.02 -10.86
CA PHE A 230 -13.88 7.82 -9.76
C PHE A 230 -13.88 9.31 -10.06
N ARG A 231 -12.83 9.80 -10.72
CA ARG A 231 -12.71 11.21 -11.08
C ARG A 231 -13.71 11.63 -12.19
N LYS A 232 -13.81 10.81 -13.24
CA LYS A 232 -14.60 11.19 -14.43
C LYS A 232 -16.09 10.82 -14.34
N PHE A 233 -16.41 9.69 -13.70
CA PHE A 233 -17.72 9.06 -13.89
C PHE A 233 -18.50 8.77 -12.61
N VAL A 234 -17.87 8.89 -11.45
CA VAL A 234 -18.56 8.69 -10.17
C VAL A 234 -18.90 10.06 -9.56
N GLY A 235 -20.14 10.48 -9.71
CA GLY A 235 -20.68 11.67 -9.08
C GLY A 235 -20.87 11.51 -7.55
N GLU A 236 -21.56 12.45 -6.94
CA GLU A 236 -21.92 12.36 -5.53
C GLU A 236 -23.05 11.35 -5.32
N LEU A 237 -22.82 10.44 -4.39
CA LEU A 237 -23.81 9.46 -3.97
C LEU A 237 -24.46 9.92 -2.65
N SER A 238 -25.75 9.61 -2.44
CA SER A 238 -26.35 9.79 -1.12
C SER A 238 -25.68 8.87 -0.09
N TRP A 239 -25.74 9.20 1.21
CA TRP A 239 -25.19 8.36 2.28
C TRP A 239 -25.73 6.93 2.21
N LYS A 240 -27.03 6.75 1.99
CA LYS A 240 -27.65 5.43 1.84
C LYS A 240 -27.01 4.61 0.71
N LYS A 241 -26.87 5.20 -0.48
CA LYS A 241 -26.24 4.53 -1.63
C LYS A 241 -24.75 4.22 -1.37
N THR A 242 -24.04 5.15 -0.71
CA THR A 242 -22.64 4.97 -0.34
C THR A 242 -22.48 3.78 0.60
N LEU A 243 -23.26 3.70 1.68
CA LEU A 243 -23.17 2.61 2.65
C LEU A 243 -23.61 1.28 2.04
N LEU A 244 -24.69 1.26 1.25
CA LEU A 244 -25.14 0.05 0.53
C LEU A 244 -24.09 -0.51 -0.44
N ALA A 245 -23.23 0.32 -1.00
CA ALA A 245 -22.13 -0.13 -1.86
C ALA A 245 -20.85 -0.40 -1.07
N ALA A 246 -20.41 0.52 -0.21
CA ALA A 246 -19.12 0.46 0.46
C ALA A 246 -19.03 -0.67 1.49
N VAL A 247 -20.07 -0.86 2.30
CA VAL A 247 -20.03 -1.84 3.39
C VAL A 247 -19.97 -3.28 2.86
N PRO A 248 -20.80 -3.72 1.90
CA PRO A 248 -20.67 -5.07 1.35
C PRO A 248 -19.35 -5.31 0.61
N LEU A 249 -18.86 -4.31 -0.15
CA LEU A 249 -17.56 -4.43 -0.82
C LEU A 249 -16.42 -4.60 0.19
N PHE A 250 -16.41 -3.77 1.24
CA PHE A 250 -15.40 -3.86 2.28
C PHE A 250 -15.49 -5.19 3.03
N ALA A 251 -16.69 -5.59 3.46
CA ALA A 251 -16.90 -6.82 4.20
C ALA A 251 -16.52 -8.07 3.38
N ALA A 252 -16.90 -8.12 2.10
CA ALA A 252 -16.54 -9.21 1.20
C ALA A 252 -15.01 -9.26 0.99
N GLY A 253 -14.39 -8.12 0.72
CA GLY A 253 -12.93 -8.04 0.55
C GLY A 253 -12.18 -8.45 1.81
N PHE A 254 -12.63 -7.96 2.97
CA PHE A 254 -12.08 -8.33 4.28
C PHE A 254 -12.21 -9.85 4.53
N ALA A 255 -13.37 -10.43 4.28
CA ALA A 255 -13.60 -11.85 4.46
C ALA A 255 -12.73 -12.71 3.53
N ILE A 256 -12.59 -12.33 2.25
CA ILE A 256 -11.73 -13.04 1.29
C ILE A 256 -10.28 -13.06 1.80
N CYS A 257 -9.73 -11.92 2.19
CA CYS A 257 -8.36 -11.82 2.67
C CYS A 257 -8.15 -12.56 4.01
N SER A 258 -9.03 -12.31 4.99
CA SER A 258 -8.90 -12.86 6.35
C SER A 258 -9.07 -14.37 6.37
N LEU A 259 -10.13 -14.90 5.76
CA LEU A 259 -10.37 -16.33 5.69
C LEU A 259 -9.33 -17.04 4.81
N GLY A 260 -8.88 -16.38 3.75
CA GLY A 260 -7.80 -16.90 2.90
C GLY A 260 -6.50 -17.11 3.67
N PHE A 261 -6.08 -16.11 4.45
CA PHE A 261 -4.90 -16.21 5.32
C PHE A 261 -5.07 -17.33 6.36
N LEU A 262 -6.16 -17.31 7.13
CA LEU A 262 -6.41 -18.32 8.15
C LEU A 262 -6.44 -19.75 7.57
N ARG A 263 -7.08 -19.94 6.42
CA ARG A 263 -7.11 -21.24 5.74
C ARG A 263 -5.70 -21.75 5.43
N ARG A 264 -4.80 -20.86 4.96
CA ARG A 264 -3.42 -21.25 4.67
C ARG A 264 -2.65 -21.58 5.92
N VAL A 265 -2.70 -20.71 6.92
CA VAL A 265 -2.07 -20.97 8.22
C VAL A 265 -2.53 -22.33 8.79
N TRP A 266 -3.85 -22.61 8.74
CA TRP A 266 -4.40 -23.88 9.22
C TRP A 266 -3.96 -25.09 8.39
N ALA A 267 -3.82 -24.92 7.07
CA ALA A 267 -3.36 -25.99 6.20
C ALA A 267 -1.90 -26.38 6.52
N ASP A 268 -1.07 -25.41 6.86
CA ASP A 268 0.35 -25.63 7.16
C ASP A 268 0.58 -26.17 8.58
N CYS A 269 -0.27 -25.79 9.57
CA CYS A 269 -0.08 -26.22 10.96
C CYS A 269 -0.86 -27.50 11.34
N GLY A 270 -1.81 -27.93 10.54
CA GLY A 270 -2.69 -29.05 10.92
C GLY A 270 -3.43 -28.83 12.25
N GLY A 271 -3.58 -27.56 12.70
CA GLY A 271 -4.16 -27.21 13.99
C GLY A 271 -3.18 -27.18 15.16
N VAL A 272 -1.89 -27.46 14.94
CA VAL A 272 -0.82 -27.49 15.97
C VAL A 272 -0.04 -26.16 15.94
N PHE A 273 0.25 -25.60 17.12
CA PHE A 273 1.05 -24.39 17.31
C PHE A 273 2.17 -24.66 18.32
N PRO A 274 3.32 -23.97 18.26
CA PRO A 274 3.68 -22.93 17.28
C PRO A 274 3.92 -23.49 15.87
N ILE A 275 3.81 -22.58 14.86
CA ILE A 275 4.21 -22.88 13.50
C ILE A 275 5.55 -22.19 13.25
N GLU A 276 6.56 -22.97 12.90
CA GLU A 276 7.87 -22.47 12.51
C GLU A 276 8.22 -22.98 11.11
N GLY A 277 8.86 -22.15 10.31
CA GLY A 277 9.24 -22.52 8.96
C GLY A 277 10.14 -21.48 8.28
N PRO A 278 10.57 -21.75 7.03
CA PRO A 278 11.37 -20.81 6.26
C PRO A 278 10.59 -19.52 5.93
N VAL A 279 11.28 -18.41 5.70
CA VAL A 279 10.65 -17.10 5.38
C VAL A 279 9.67 -17.21 4.21
N GLY A 280 9.95 -18.07 3.22
CA GLY A 280 9.04 -18.32 2.10
C GLY A 280 7.64 -18.84 2.49
N LEU A 281 7.49 -19.44 3.66
CA LEU A 281 6.19 -19.90 4.17
C LEU A 281 5.27 -18.71 4.49
N ALA A 282 5.77 -17.67 5.14
CA ALA A 282 4.98 -16.45 5.41
C ALA A 282 4.52 -15.75 4.12
N ALA A 283 5.33 -15.75 3.08
CA ALA A 283 4.95 -15.24 1.78
C ALA A 283 3.77 -16.02 1.17
N LEU A 284 3.70 -17.32 1.41
CA LEU A 284 2.55 -18.13 1.01
C LEU A 284 1.28 -17.78 1.80
N TRP A 285 1.41 -17.50 3.10
CA TRP A 285 0.28 -17.05 3.92
C TRP A 285 -0.27 -15.69 3.47
N GLU A 286 0.59 -14.81 2.96
CA GLU A 286 0.22 -13.49 2.45
C GLU A 286 -0.52 -13.52 1.09
N GLY A 287 -0.45 -14.62 0.36
CA GLY A 287 -1.05 -14.73 -0.97
C GLY A 287 -2.47 -14.19 -1.12
N PRO A 288 -3.41 -14.46 -0.18
CA PRO A 288 -4.79 -13.97 -0.25
C PRO A 288 -4.98 -12.46 -0.12
N TRP A 289 -4.02 -11.72 0.41
CA TRP A 289 -4.10 -10.28 0.64
C TRP A 289 -3.05 -9.43 -0.07
N LEU A 290 -2.45 -10.00 -1.12
CA LEU A 290 -1.60 -9.21 -1.99
C LEU A 290 -2.35 -8.06 -2.65
N ASN A 291 -1.64 -6.99 -2.95
CA ASN A 291 -2.24 -5.76 -3.46
C ASN A 291 -3.03 -5.94 -4.78
N ASP A 292 -2.75 -7.00 -5.53
CA ASP A 292 -3.36 -7.34 -6.80
C ASP A 292 -4.48 -8.41 -6.72
N THR A 293 -4.96 -8.68 -5.49
CA THR A 293 -6.05 -9.65 -5.25
C THR A 293 -7.42 -9.00 -5.16
N LEU A 294 -8.45 -9.80 -5.43
CA LEU A 294 -9.85 -9.36 -5.38
C LEU A 294 -10.22 -8.75 -4.03
N GLY A 295 -9.80 -9.36 -2.92
CA GLY A 295 -10.11 -8.87 -1.59
C GLY A 295 -9.63 -7.44 -1.35
N VAL A 296 -8.38 -7.15 -1.73
CA VAL A 296 -7.79 -5.81 -1.59
C VAL A 296 -8.46 -4.81 -2.54
N ALA A 297 -8.79 -5.21 -3.78
CA ALA A 297 -9.50 -4.35 -4.73
C ALA A 297 -10.89 -3.93 -4.22
N LEU A 298 -11.64 -4.86 -3.64
CA LEU A 298 -12.95 -4.60 -3.06
C LEU A 298 -12.86 -3.68 -1.82
N MET A 299 -11.95 -3.97 -0.88
CA MET A 299 -11.74 -3.09 0.29
C MET A 299 -11.33 -1.68 -0.13
N THR A 300 -10.41 -1.55 -1.09
CA THR A 300 -9.97 -0.26 -1.61
C THR A 300 -11.14 0.54 -2.17
N THR A 301 -12.00 -0.09 -2.95
CA THR A 301 -13.20 0.55 -3.52
C THR A 301 -14.15 1.02 -2.40
N GLY A 302 -14.38 0.17 -1.39
CA GLY A 302 -15.17 0.52 -0.22
C GLY A 302 -14.62 1.74 0.54
N TRP A 303 -13.31 1.77 0.80
CA TRP A 303 -12.64 2.91 1.43
C TRP A 303 -12.82 4.21 0.64
N ILE A 304 -12.61 4.19 -0.68
CA ILE A 304 -12.76 5.38 -1.53
C ILE A 304 -14.18 5.94 -1.46
N LEU A 305 -15.19 5.07 -1.54
CA LEU A 305 -16.60 5.47 -1.45
C LEU A 305 -16.89 6.18 -0.13
N LEU A 306 -16.36 5.68 0.99
CA LEU A 306 -16.53 6.27 2.31
C LEU A 306 -15.79 7.60 2.44
N PHE A 307 -14.50 7.66 2.07
CA PHE A 307 -13.71 8.90 2.16
C PHE A 307 -14.30 10.03 1.34
N ARG A 308 -14.85 9.76 0.17
CA ARG A 308 -15.50 10.78 -0.68
C ARG A 308 -16.69 11.47 -0.02
N LYS A 309 -17.18 10.97 1.11
CA LYS A 309 -18.22 11.63 1.92
C LYS A 309 -17.67 12.73 2.83
N ILE A 310 -16.36 12.80 3.01
CA ILE A 310 -15.72 13.83 3.83
C ILE A 310 -15.56 15.09 2.98
N LYS A 311 -16.37 16.10 3.24
CA LYS A 311 -16.38 17.35 2.47
C LYS A 311 -15.77 18.54 3.21
N ASP A 312 -15.94 18.54 4.54
CA ASP A 312 -15.57 19.65 5.39
C ASP A 312 -14.38 19.29 6.28
N GLY A 313 -13.50 20.25 6.51
CA GLY A 313 -12.26 20.05 7.25
C GLY A 313 -12.32 20.49 8.71
N GLY A 314 -12.77 21.69 8.96
CA GLY A 314 -12.74 22.31 10.28
C GLY A 314 -11.31 22.54 10.82
N ARG A 315 -11.21 23.02 12.08
CA ARG A 315 -9.91 23.37 12.70
C ARG A 315 -8.93 22.21 12.82
N PHE A 316 -9.43 21.02 13.10
CA PHE A 316 -8.59 19.81 13.20
C PHE A 316 -7.92 19.49 11.86
N TYR A 317 -8.69 19.58 10.79
CA TYR A 317 -8.14 19.38 9.44
C TYR A 317 -7.02 20.39 9.14
N GLU A 318 -7.26 21.66 9.38
CA GLU A 318 -6.30 22.72 9.02
C GLU A 318 -5.00 22.63 9.83
N HIS A 319 -5.08 22.37 11.13
CA HIS A 319 -3.93 22.45 12.03
C HIS A 319 -3.21 21.11 12.24
N VAL A 320 -3.88 20.00 12.05
CA VAL A 320 -3.31 18.66 12.30
C VAL A 320 -3.27 17.84 11.02
N LEU A 321 -4.41 17.56 10.41
CA LEU A 321 -4.47 16.59 9.33
C LEU A 321 -3.80 17.07 8.05
N LEU A 322 -3.99 18.32 7.66
CA LEU A 322 -3.40 18.91 6.46
C LEU A 322 -1.86 18.98 6.51
N PRO A 323 -1.21 19.41 7.61
CA PRO A 323 0.25 19.30 7.76
C PRO A 323 0.75 17.86 7.61
N VAL A 324 0.10 16.89 8.24
CA VAL A 324 0.43 15.46 8.17
C VAL A 324 0.24 14.94 6.73
N SER A 325 -0.89 15.24 6.09
CA SER A 325 -1.12 14.86 4.68
C SER A 325 -0.04 15.39 3.74
N LYS A 326 0.41 16.63 3.95
CA LYS A 326 1.51 17.23 3.17
C LYS A 326 2.85 16.55 3.41
N ALA A 327 3.04 15.89 4.54
CA ALA A 327 4.26 15.16 4.92
C ALA A 327 4.16 13.65 4.63
N SER A 328 3.02 13.16 4.16
CA SER A 328 2.69 11.72 4.06
C SER A 328 3.71 10.89 3.28
N TYR A 329 4.32 11.46 2.23
CA TYR A 329 5.34 10.75 1.46
C TYR A 329 6.64 10.55 2.27
N GLY A 330 7.10 11.59 2.96
CA GLY A 330 8.24 11.46 3.87
C GLY A 330 7.97 10.49 5.02
N MET A 331 6.76 10.51 5.57
CA MET A 331 6.33 9.54 6.58
C MET A 331 6.46 8.10 6.06
N TYR A 332 6.01 7.85 4.84
CA TYR A 332 6.19 6.55 4.19
C TYR A 332 7.68 6.18 4.04
N LEU A 333 8.54 7.13 3.68
CA LEU A 333 9.96 6.83 3.47
C LEU A 333 10.70 6.46 4.76
N CYS A 334 10.43 7.12 5.90
CA CYS A 334 11.23 6.97 7.11
C CYS A 334 10.58 6.10 8.21
N HIS A 335 9.35 5.62 8.04
CA HIS A 335 8.58 5.02 9.13
C HIS A 335 9.24 3.78 9.77
N MET A 336 9.92 2.95 8.98
CA MET A 336 10.50 1.70 9.48
C MET A 336 11.60 1.93 10.52
N LEU A 337 12.34 3.05 10.45
CA LEU A 337 13.37 3.37 11.44
C LEU A 337 12.76 3.54 12.84
N LEU A 338 11.65 4.27 12.94
CA LEU A 338 10.98 4.47 14.22
C LEU A 338 10.14 3.27 14.62
N LEU A 339 9.46 2.64 13.68
CA LEU A 339 8.59 1.49 13.94
C LEU A 339 9.36 0.31 14.52
N ALA A 340 10.53 -0.02 13.99
CA ALA A 340 11.39 -1.06 14.51
C ALA A 340 11.82 -0.76 15.96
N SER A 341 12.23 0.49 16.25
CA SER A 341 12.64 0.93 17.58
C SER A 341 11.48 0.89 18.58
N VAL A 342 10.28 1.37 18.18
CA VAL A 342 9.08 1.35 19.03
C VAL A 342 8.65 -0.09 19.31
N SER A 343 8.65 -0.96 18.31
CA SER A 343 8.31 -2.38 18.47
C SER A 343 9.25 -3.06 19.46
N ALA A 344 10.56 -2.87 19.30
CA ALA A 344 11.56 -3.43 20.21
C ALA A 344 11.39 -2.91 21.64
N TRP A 345 11.18 -1.60 21.79
CA TRP A 345 10.98 -0.96 23.11
C TRP A 345 9.72 -1.49 23.81
N LEU A 346 8.59 -1.59 23.11
CA LEU A 346 7.35 -2.13 23.71
C LEU A 346 7.50 -3.58 24.15
N ARG A 347 8.19 -4.41 23.36
CA ARG A 347 8.46 -5.80 23.72
C ARG A 347 9.29 -5.92 24.99
N THR A 348 10.36 -5.15 25.10
CA THR A 348 11.26 -5.19 26.28
C THR A 348 10.63 -4.57 27.51
N SER A 349 9.95 -3.41 27.37
CA SER A 349 9.42 -2.65 28.51
C SER A 349 8.17 -3.25 29.12
N LEU A 350 7.34 -3.94 28.31
CA LEU A 350 6.13 -4.57 28.80
C LEU A 350 6.30 -6.06 29.13
N GLY A 351 7.51 -6.60 29.04
CA GLY A 351 7.80 -8.03 29.30
C GLY A 351 7.11 -8.97 28.32
N LEU A 352 6.62 -8.44 27.20
CA LEU A 352 5.79 -9.14 26.22
C LEU A 352 6.59 -10.03 25.25
N GLY A 353 7.84 -10.32 25.55
CA GLY A 353 8.70 -11.07 24.64
C GLY A 353 9.71 -12.01 25.26
N ALA A 354 9.86 -12.00 26.60
CA ALA A 354 10.85 -12.84 27.27
C ALA A 354 10.59 -14.33 27.09
N ASP A 355 9.32 -14.73 27.03
CA ASP A 355 8.91 -16.13 26.98
C ASP A 355 8.32 -16.56 25.63
N GLY A 356 8.32 -15.70 24.63
CA GLY A 356 7.78 -15.97 23.30
C GLY A 356 6.25 -16.17 23.23
N VAL A 357 5.56 -16.23 24.35
CA VAL A 357 4.11 -16.40 24.41
C VAL A 357 3.43 -15.07 24.71
N LEU A 358 2.84 -14.47 23.67
CA LEU A 358 1.98 -13.29 23.81
C LEU A 358 0.56 -13.76 24.10
N GLY A 359 0.00 -13.33 25.23
CA GLY A 359 -1.40 -13.62 25.54
C GLY A 359 -2.35 -12.95 24.53
N ILE A 360 -3.55 -13.50 24.38
CA ILE A 360 -4.57 -13.04 23.42
C ILE A 360 -4.85 -11.52 23.48
N TRP A 361 -4.75 -10.91 24.66
CA TRP A 361 -5.00 -9.48 24.86
C TRP A 361 -3.77 -8.61 24.65
N THR A 362 -2.56 -9.19 24.68
CA THR A 362 -1.33 -8.44 24.51
C THR A 362 -0.95 -8.26 23.05
N THR A 363 -1.18 -9.29 22.20
CA THR A 363 -0.91 -9.23 20.77
C THR A 363 -1.59 -8.05 20.07
N PRO A 364 -2.92 -7.85 20.14
CA PRO A 364 -3.58 -6.73 19.46
C PRO A 364 -3.22 -5.38 20.08
N VAL A 365 -3.04 -5.29 21.40
CA VAL A 365 -2.62 -4.05 22.06
C VAL A 365 -1.24 -3.65 21.59
N GLN A 366 -0.30 -4.57 21.49
CA GLN A 366 1.05 -4.31 21.03
C GLN A 366 1.08 -3.89 19.55
N MET A 367 0.33 -4.55 18.67
CA MET A 367 0.18 -4.17 17.27
C MET A 367 -0.32 -2.73 17.12
N LEU A 368 -1.42 -2.40 17.82
CA LEU A 368 -2.05 -1.09 17.75
C LEU A 368 -1.18 0.00 18.40
N ALA A 369 -0.53 -0.30 19.54
CA ALA A 369 0.37 0.65 20.21
C ALA A 369 1.61 0.93 19.34
N THR A 370 2.22 -0.10 18.75
CA THR A 370 3.35 0.07 17.83
C THR A 370 2.95 0.94 16.64
N ALA A 371 1.83 0.66 16.00
CA ALA A 371 1.34 1.46 14.87
C ALA A 371 1.04 2.91 15.28
N GLY A 372 0.31 3.12 16.40
CA GLY A 372 -0.10 4.44 16.85
C GLY A 372 1.07 5.33 17.29
N LEU A 373 1.98 4.79 18.09
CA LEU A 373 3.17 5.52 18.57
C LEU A 373 4.12 5.82 17.42
N SER A 374 4.36 4.85 16.53
CA SER A 374 5.18 5.06 15.34
C SER A 374 4.57 6.12 14.42
N PHE A 375 3.27 6.05 14.18
CA PHE A 375 2.58 7.05 13.37
C PHE A 375 2.69 8.45 13.96
N ALA A 376 2.43 8.61 15.25
CA ALA A 376 2.50 9.91 15.92
C ALA A 376 3.93 10.47 15.88
N GLY A 377 4.94 9.65 16.19
CA GLY A 377 6.34 10.06 16.17
C GLY A 377 6.83 10.43 14.78
N VAL A 378 6.55 9.61 13.77
CA VAL A 378 6.92 9.88 12.37
C VAL A 378 6.18 11.10 11.82
N ALA A 379 4.89 11.28 12.15
CA ALA A 379 4.14 12.46 11.74
C ALA A 379 4.74 13.74 12.31
N LEU A 380 5.04 13.74 13.62
CA LEU A 380 5.69 14.88 14.28
C LEU A 380 7.04 15.19 13.63
N PHE A 381 7.90 14.18 13.49
CA PHE A 381 9.21 14.31 12.86
C PHE A 381 9.10 14.91 11.45
N CYS A 382 8.28 14.33 10.59
CA CYS A 382 8.16 14.79 9.21
C CYS A 382 7.54 16.18 9.08
N VAL A 383 6.58 16.53 9.94
CA VAL A 383 5.99 17.88 9.97
C VAL A 383 7.03 18.91 10.42
N LEU A 384 7.89 18.58 11.38
CA LEU A 384 8.98 19.47 11.84
C LEU A 384 10.06 19.63 10.77
N ILE A 385 10.55 18.54 10.17
CA ILE A 385 11.54 18.61 9.07
C ILE A 385 11.01 19.43 7.90
N ARG A 386 9.72 19.31 7.58
CA ARG A 386 9.12 20.08 6.50
C ARG A 386 9.16 21.59 6.71
N LYS A 387 9.26 22.06 7.95
CA LYS A 387 9.40 23.48 8.27
C LYS A 387 10.81 24.02 8.01
N ILE A 388 11.82 23.17 7.83
CA ILE A 388 13.19 23.60 7.53
C ILE A 388 13.23 24.17 6.10
N PRO A 389 13.61 25.44 5.94
CA PRO A 389 13.65 26.07 4.61
C PRO A 389 14.60 25.32 3.67
N LYS A 390 14.19 25.14 2.42
CA LYS A 390 14.91 24.45 1.35
C LYS A 390 15.12 22.94 1.62
N ALA A 391 15.68 22.54 2.76
CA ALA A 391 15.99 21.13 3.10
C ALA A 391 14.74 20.27 3.23
N GLY A 392 13.68 20.74 3.89
CA GLY A 392 12.48 19.96 4.13
C GLY A 392 11.87 19.35 2.86
N LYS A 393 11.88 20.11 1.77
CA LYS A 393 11.37 19.63 0.47
C LYS A 393 12.21 18.51 -0.17
N TRP A 394 13.52 18.49 0.08
CA TRP A 394 14.41 17.46 -0.46
C TRP A 394 14.42 16.18 0.38
N ILE A 395 14.05 16.30 1.66
CA ILE A 395 14.04 15.18 2.61
C ILE A 395 12.67 14.52 2.66
N ILE A 396 11.58 15.31 2.60
CA ILE A 396 10.21 14.83 2.84
C ILE A 396 9.35 14.81 1.56
N GLY A 397 9.68 15.62 0.56
CA GLY A 397 8.93 15.73 -0.71
C GLY A 397 7.92 16.88 -0.82
#